data_adce8f87397d1a7b309f565f3781cfe8
#
_entry.id   adce8f87397d1a7b309f565f3781cfe8
#
_cell.length_a   1.000
_cell.length_b   1.000
_cell.length_c   1.000
_cell.angle_alpha   90.00
_cell.angle_beta   90.00
_cell.angle_gamma   90.00
#
_symmetry.space_group_name_H-M   'P 1'
#
loop_
_entity.id
_entity.type
_entity.pdbx_description
1 polymer ?
#
loop_
_entity_poly.entity_id
_entity_poly.type
_entity_poly.pdbx_seq_one_letter_code
_entity_poly.pdbx_strand_id
1 'polypeptide(L)'
;LKAMRAKIPVAIRNNPDLRILMSVNDFDKYDDELTQRESKNTSETDVNARRYKGITIETLAAWPDDLIVCTLCSPDAGSNLFAAVNLQDDEDVIQIDKISNASELYFFKMLMKADTNIAFGEEVVVLDKRSNPVFKASEKKISVDPASVTLEATGGSEEVTVTASGEYEIGSAPAGF
;
A
#
# COMPACT_ATOMS: atom_id res chain seq x y z
N LEU A 1 3.68 -13.61 -5.90
CA LEU A 1 2.48 -13.01 -6.49
C LEU A 1 1.19 -13.76 -6.10
N LYS A 2 1.16 -15.11 -6.04
CA LYS A 2 -0.05 -15.90 -5.71
C LYS A 2 -0.67 -15.50 -4.35
N ALA A 3 0.13 -15.40 -3.30
CA ALA A 3 -0.33 -15.00 -1.96
C ALA A 3 -0.86 -13.56 -1.94
N MET A 4 -0.19 -12.64 -2.65
CA MET A 4 -0.60 -11.26 -2.80
C MET A 4 -1.98 -11.15 -3.46
N ARG A 5 -2.19 -11.86 -4.60
CA ARG A 5 -3.48 -11.86 -5.27
C ARG A 5 -4.64 -12.33 -4.38
N ALA A 6 -4.39 -13.30 -3.51
CA ALA A 6 -5.41 -13.80 -2.59
C ALA A 6 -5.87 -12.74 -1.57
N LYS A 7 -5.01 -11.75 -1.28
CA LYS A 7 -5.29 -10.65 -0.34
C LYS A 7 -5.96 -9.44 -1.00
N ILE A 8 -5.96 -9.36 -2.34
CA ILE A 8 -6.62 -8.26 -3.05
C ILE A 8 -8.13 -8.34 -2.79
N PRO A 9 -8.77 -7.24 -2.36
CA PRO A 9 -10.22 -7.17 -2.18
C PRO A 9 -10.96 -7.61 -3.45
N VAL A 10 -12.03 -8.36 -3.29
CA VAL A 10 -12.79 -8.91 -4.43
C VAL A 10 -13.34 -7.80 -5.32
N ALA A 11 -13.73 -6.68 -4.70
CA ALA A 11 -14.30 -5.54 -5.40
C ALA A 11 -13.39 -4.95 -6.49
N ILE A 12 -12.08 -4.90 -6.23
CA ILE A 12 -11.10 -4.30 -7.15
C ILE A 12 -10.31 -5.34 -7.97
N ARG A 13 -10.44 -6.62 -7.65
CA ARG A 13 -9.59 -7.69 -8.21
C ARG A 13 -9.65 -7.82 -9.73
N ASN A 14 -10.77 -7.46 -10.34
CA ASN A 14 -11.00 -7.52 -11.78
C ASN A 14 -10.99 -6.13 -12.43
N ASN A 15 -10.59 -5.09 -11.69
CA ASN A 15 -10.49 -3.75 -12.25
C ASN A 15 -9.33 -3.68 -13.26
N PRO A 16 -9.54 -3.15 -14.48
CA PRO A 16 -8.50 -3.02 -15.49
C PRO A 16 -7.37 -2.08 -15.08
N ASP A 17 -7.63 -1.17 -14.13
CA ASP A 17 -6.65 -0.20 -13.63
C ASP A 17 -5.83 -0.73 -12.45
N LEU A 18 -6.07 -1.97 -12.05
CA LEU A 18 -5.25 -2.62 -11.04
C LEU A 18 -3.84 -2.86 -11.59
N ARG A 19 -2.83 -2.41 -10.86
CA ARG A 19 -1.41 -2.56 -11.23
C ARG A 19 -0.62 -3.20 -10.11
N ILE A 20 0.37 -3.98 -10.49
CA ILE A 20 1.40 -4.50 -9.59
C ILE A 20 2.65 -3.67 -9.86
N LEU A 21 3.13 -2.98 -8.84
CA LEU A 21 4.33 -2.15 -8.87
C LEU A 21 5.47 -2.91 -8.21
N MET A 22 6.60 -3.04 -8.90
CA MET A 22 7.80 -3.72 -8.38
C MET A 22 9.09 -3.15 -8.97
N SER A 23 10.22 -3.51 -8.39
CA SER A 23 11.52 -3.16 -8.94
C SER A 23 11.80 -3.92 -10.25
N VAL A 24 12.73 -3.39 -11.04
CA VAL A 24 13.23 -4.08 -12.25
C VAL A 24 13.85 -5.41 -11.89
N ASN A 25 14.67 -5.45 -10.83
CA ASN A 25 15.33 -6.66 -10.37
C ASN A 25 14.37 -7.78 -9.96
N ASP A 26 13.27 -7.42 -9.29
CA ASP A 26 12.26 -8.39 -8.87
C ASP A 26 11.45 -8.89 -10.07
N PHE A 27 11.26 -8.05 -11.07
CA PHE A 27 10.62 -8.46 -12.30
C PHE A 27 11.50 -9.43 -13.09
N ASP A 28 12.80 -9.17 -13.19
CA ASP A 28 13.75 -10.06 -13.88
C ASP A 28 13.80 -11.44 -13.21
N LYS A 29 13.84 -11.50 -11.88
CA LYS A 29 13.73 -12.77 -11.13
C LYS A 29 12.42 -13.50 -11.44
N TYR A 30 11.33 -12.77 -11.55
CA TYR A 30 10.02 -13.36 -11.87
C TYR A 30 9.98 -13.89 -13.29
N ASP A 31 10.54 -13.19 -14.26
CA ASP A 31 10.62 -13.61 -15.66
C ASP A 31 11.53 -14.84 -15.83
N ASP A 32 12.67 -14.86 -15.13
CA ASP A 32 13.57 -16.01 -15.07
C ASP A 32 12.86 -17.26 -14.52
N GLU A 33 12.10 -17.11 -13.42
CA GLU A 33 11.29 -18.22 -12.88
C GLU A 33 10.25 -18.74 -13.88
N LEU A 34 9.62 -17.86 -14.65
CA LEU A 34 8.69 -18.25 -15.71
C LEU A 34 9.40 -19.00 -16.84
N THR A 35 10.60 -18.56 -17.19
CA THR A 35 11.41 -19.15 -18.29
C THR A 35 11.94 -20.53 -17.91
N GLN A 36 12.26 -20.78 -16.64
CA GLN A 36 12.78 -22.04 -16.14
C GLN A 36 11.70 -23.13 -15.96
N ARG A 37 10.43 -22.82 -16.13
CA ARG A 37 9.37 -23.84 -16.01
C ARG A 37 9.48 -24.85 -17.16
N GLU A 38 9.53 -26.13 -16.81
CA GLU A 38 9.60 -27.26 -17.76
C GLU A 38 8.37 -27.35 -18.67
N SER A 39 7.23 -26.84 -18.21
CA SER A 39 5.97 -26.84 -18.96
C SER A 39 5.54 -25.41 -19.23
N LYS A 40 5.99 -24.84 -20.34
CA LYS A 40 5.45 -23.61 -20.88
C LYS A 40 4.10 -23.91 -21.49
N ASN A 41 3.05 -23.69 -20.73
CA ASN A 41 1.69 -23.75 -21.25
C ASN A 41 1.27 -22.39 -21.80
N THR A 42 0.28 -22.43 -22.67
CA THR A 42 -0.35 -21.29 -23.34
C THR A 42 -1.15 -20.38 -22.38
N SER A 43 -0.78 -20.25 -21.09
CA SER A 43 -1.42 -19.31 -20.22
C SER A 43 -1.00 -17.89 -20.57
N GLU A 44 -1.88 -16.92 -20.38
CA GLU A 44 -1.60 -15.50 -20.64
C GLU A 44 -0.31 -15.03 -19.93
N THR A 45 -0.04 -15.54 -18.74
CA THR A 45 1.14 -15.24 -17.95
C THR A 45 2.43 -15.77 -18.58
N ASP A 46 2.37 -16.94 -19.23
CA ASP A 46 3.53 -17.55 -19.88
C ASP A 46 3.87 -16.88 -21.21
N VAL A 47 2.88 -16.23 -21.85
CA VAL A 47 3.04 -15.50 -23.11
C VAL A 47 3.45 -14.04 -22.87
N ASN A 48 2.98 -13.45 -21.78
CA ASN A 48 3.25 -12.07 -21.44
C ASN A 48 3.63 -11.93 -19.96
N ALA A 49 4.94 -11.93 -19.69
CA ALA A 49 5.47 -11.79 -18.35
C ALA A 49 5.07 -10.47 -17.65
N ARG A 50 4.73 -9.42 -18.42
CA ARG A 50 4.25 -8.14 -17.85
C ARG A 50 2.81 -8.21 -17.32
N ARG A 51 2.19 -9.37 -17.32
CA ARG A 51 0.85 -9.59 -16.78
C ARG A 51 0.81 -10.82 -15.89
N TYR A 52 0.22 -10.66 -14.72
CA TYR A 52 -0.05 -11.77 -13.81
C TYR A 52 -1.55 -11.96 -13.65
N LYS A 53 -2.11 -13.01 -14.26
CA LYS A 53 -3.55 -13.33 -14.23
C LYS A 53 -4.43 -12.12 -14.56
N GLY A 54 -4.11 -11.41 -15.64
CA GLY A 54 -4.84 -10.24 -16.11
C GLY A 54 -4.41 -8.91 -15.48
N ILE A 55 -3.67 -8.92 -14.38
CA ILE A 55 -3.17 -7.71 -13.73
C ILE A 55 -1.86 -7.29 -14.38
N THR A 56 -1.75 -6.05 -14.80
CA THR A 56 -0.53 -5.50 -15.41
C THR A 56 0.56 -5.28 -14.35
N ILE A 57 1.79 -5.64 -14.70
CA ILE A 57 2.98 -5.41 -13.88
C ILE A 57 3.72 -4.19 -14.43
N GLU A 58 3.94 -3.21 -13.57
CA GLU A 58 4.71 -2.01 -13.87
C GLU A 58 6.04 -2.05 -13.10
N THR A 59 7.13 -1.88 -13.82
CA THR A 59 8.48 -1.89 -13.25
C THR A 59 8.99 -0.47 -13.08
N LEU A 60 9.51 -0.18 -11.89
CA LEU A 60 10.01 1.14 -11.53
C LEU A 60 11.51 1.07 -11.20
N ALA A 61 12.33 1.87 -11.87
CA ALA A 61 13.79 1.83 -11.74
C ALA A 61 14.29 2.22 -10.34
N ALA A 62 13.60 3.14 -9.66
CA ALA A 62 13.96 3.60 -8.33
C ALA A 62 13.18 2.89 -7.20
N TRP A 63 12.47 1.81 -7.54
CA TRP A 63 11.69 1.06 -6.57
C TRP A 63 12.59 0.14 -5.74
N PRO A 64 12.39 0.05 -4.42
CA PRO A 64 13.16 -0.84 -3.58
C PRO A 64 12.94 -2.31 -3.96
N ASP A 65 14.02 -3.09 -3.96
CA ASP A 65 13.92 -4.53 -4.15
C ASP A 65 13.19 -5.21 -2.98
N ASP A 66 12.58 -6.36 -3.27
CA ASP A 66 11.79 -7.15 -2.32
C ASP A 66 10.53 -6.43 -1.77
N LEU A 67 10.12 -5.34 -2.41
CA LEU A 67 8.88 -4.62 -2.13
C LEU A 67 7.96 -4.65 -3.35
N ILE A 68 6.82 -5.27 -3.21
CA ILE A 68 5.80 -5.32 -4.27
C ILE A 68 4.51 -4.71 -3.72
N VAL A 69 3.94 -3.78 -4.47
CA VAL A 69 2.69 -3.11 -4.11
C VAL A 69 1.66 -3.34 -5.21
N CYS A 70 0.43 -3.61 -4.82
CA CYS A 70 -0.69 -3.74 -5.74
C CYS A 70 -1.80 -2.78 -5.32
N THR A 71 -2.19 -1.91 -6.24
CA THR A 71 -3.26 -0.93 -6.03
C THR A 71 -3.85 -0.48 -7.36
N LEU A 72 -4.96 0.26 -7.30
CA LEU A 72 -5.52 0.93 -8.47
C LEU A 72 -4.63 2.11 -8.87
N CYS A 73 -4.17 2.10 -10.11
CA CYS A 73 -3.30 3.14 -10.65
C CYS A 73 -3.74 3.46 -12.08
N SER A 74 -4.38 4.60 -12.24
CA SER A 74 -4.90 5.12 -13.51
C SER A 74 -4.55 6.61 -13.63
N PRO A 75 -4.38 7.16 -14.83
CA PRO A 75 -4.30 8.59 -15.02
C PRO A 75 -5.62 9.32 -14.75
N ASP A 76 -6.72 8.57 -14.69
CA ASP A 76 -8.07 9.09 -14.47
C ASP A 76 -8.47 9.13 -12.99
N ALA A 77 -9.62 9.73 -12.71
CA ALA A 77 -10.15 9.92 -11.36
C ALA A 77 -10.40 8.63 -10.53
N GLY A 78 -10.28 7.44 -11.16
CA GLY A 78 -10.40 6.14 -10.49
C GLY A 78 -9.11 5.63 -9.84
N SER A 79 -8.04 6.42 -9.83
CA SER A 79 -6.76 6.04 -9.22
C SER A 79 -6.82 6.14 -7.70
N ASN A 80 -6.22 5.15 -7.05
CA ASN A 80 -6.01 5.19 -5.60
C ASN A 80 -4.76 6.02 -5.21
N LEU A 81 -3.85 6.22 -6.16
CA LEU A 81 -2.69 7.08 -6.01
C LEU A 81 -3.02 8.44 -6.64
N PHE A 82 -2.83 9.52 -5.92
CA PHE A 82 -3.05 10.86 -6.45
C PHE A 82 -1.91 11.80 -6.07
N ALA A 83 -1.67 12.76 -6.96
CA ALA A 83 -0.80 13.88 -6.70
C ALA A 83 -1.66 15.11 -6.42
N ALA A 84 -1.42 15.75 -5.29
CA ALA A 84 -2.02 17.02 -4.93
C ALA A 84 -1.03 18.14 -5.28
N VAL A 85 -1.47 19.09 -6.06
CA VAL A 85 -0.75 20.31 -6.38
C VAL A 85 -1.54 21.50 -5.84
N ASN A 86 -0.85 22.56 -5.53
CA ASN A 86 -1.53 23.79 -5.12
C ASN A 86 -2.33 24.39 -6.30
N LEU A 87 -3.12 25.40 -6.06
CA LEU A 87 -3.89 26.08 -7.11
C LEU A 87 -3.01 26.33 -8.34
N GLN A 88 -3.59 26.17 -9.52
CA GLN A 88 -2.90 26.26 -10.81
C GLN A 88 -2.09 27.56 -10.97
N ASP A 89 -2.54 28.65 -10.35
CA ASP A 89 -1.85 29.93 -10.34
C ASP A 89 -0.60 29.99 -9.45
N ASP A 90 -0.43 29.04 -8.53
CA ASP A 90 0.74 28.94 -7.64
C ASP A 90 1.87 28.06 -8.22
N GLU A 91 1.60 27.30 -9.28
CA GLU A 91 2.59 26.44 -9.95
C GLU A 91 3.50 27.23 -10.89
N ASP A 92 3.00 28.33 -11.45
CA ASP A 92 3.66 29.10 -12.50
C ASP A 92 4.46 30.30 -11.98
N VAL A 93 4.78 30.34 -10.68
CA VAL A 93 5.60 31.44 -10.16
C VAL A 93 7.06 31.27 -10.56
N ILE A 94 7.33 31.52 -11.82
CA ILE A 94 8.68 31.76 -12.30
C ILE A 94 8.97 33.25 -12.15
N GLN A 95 9.73 33.62 -11.14
CA GLN A 95 10.20 34.94 -10.97
C GLN A 95 11.58 35.13 -11.61
N ILE A 96 11.67 35.99 -12.57
CA ILE A 96 12.93 36.37 -13.22
C ILE A 96 13.15 37.86 -12.92
N ASP A 97 14.20 38.16 -12.18
CA ASP A 97 14.48 39.55 -11.81
C ASP A 97 15.99 39.80 -11.81
N LYS A 98 16.36 41.08 -11.96
CA LYS A 98 17.74 41.49 -11.83
C LYS A 98 18.14 41.59 -10.36
N ILE A 99 19.36 41.19 -10.04
CA ILE A 99 19.88 41.29 -8.67
C ILE A 99 19.98 42.75 -8.22
N SER A 100 20.32 43.65 -9.15
CA SER A 100 20.27 45.11 -8.95
C SER A 100 20.18 45.83 -10.27
N ASN A 101 19.75 47.10 -10.28
CA ASN A 101 19.67 47.88 -11.50
C ASN A 101 21.01 48.10 -12.20
N ALA A 102 22.12 47.96 -11.48
CA ALA A 102 23.49 48.08 -12.01
C ALA A 102 24.13 46.73 -12.36
N SER A 103 23.42 45.65 -12.19
CA SER A 103 23.94 44.30 -12.45
C SER A 103 23.40 43.72 -13.76
N GLU A 104 24.24 43.04 -14.50
CA GLU A 104 23.82 42.21 -15.64
C GLU A 104 23.35 40.79 -15.20
N LEU A 105 23.41 40.47 -13.89
CA LEU A 105 23.03 39.19 -13.33
C LEU A 105 21.53 39.15 -13.07
N TYR A 106 20.93 38.04 -13.49
CA TYR A 106 19.53 37.72 -13.26
C TYR A 106 19.44 36.56 -12.29
N PHE A 107 18.39 36.50 -11.46
CA PHE A 107 18.04 35.32 -10.70
C PHE A 107 16.72 34.74 -11.21
N PHE A 108 16.66 33.42 -11.11
CA PHE A 108 15.46 32.67 -11.44
C PHE A 108 14.97 31.99 -10.15
N LYS A 109 13.73 32.22 -9.81
CA LYS A 109 13.05 31.57 -8.69
C LYS A 109 11.86 30.80 -9.23
N MET A 110 11.84 29.51 -8.96
CA MET A 110 10.68 28.65 -9.22
C MET A 110 10.22 28.07 -7.88
N LEU A 111 8.93 28.14 -7.60
CA LEU A 111 8.31 27.56 -6.41
C LEU A 111 7.18 26.65 -6.85
N MET A 112 7.26 25.38 -6.46
CA MET A 112 6.21 24.41 -6.65
C MET A 112 5.88 23.74 -5.31
N LYS A 113 4.59 23.59 -5.04
CA LYS A 113 4.10 22.84 -3.89
C LYS A 113 3.33 21.65 -4.44
N ALA A 114 3.86 20.45 -4.21
CA ALA A 114 3.23 19.19 -4.61
C ALA A 114 3.37 18.18 -3.50
N ASP A 115 2.38 17.33 -3.36
CA ASP A 115 2.38 16.19 -2.45
C ASP A 115 1.70 14.99 -3.11
N THR A 116 1.96 13.79 -2.61
CA THR A 116 1.36 12.57 -3.10
C THR A 116 0.73 11.81 -1.96
N ASN A 117 -0.42 11.20 -2.20
CA ASN A 117 -1.09 10.45 -1.15
C ASN A 117 -1.89 9.27 -1.74
N ILE A 118 -2.40 8.43 -0.85
CA ILE A 118 -3.23 7.26 -1.14
C ILE A 118 -4.65 7.59 -0.66
N ALA A 119 -5.65 7.40 -1.53
CA ALA A 119 -7.04 7.68 -1.20
C ALA A 119 -7.61 6.62 -0.24
N PHE A 120 -7.40 5.34 -0.55
CA PHE A 120 -7.97 4.22 0.20
C PHE A 120 -6.88 3.20 0.55
N GLY A 121 -6.43 3.20 1.80
CA GLY A 121 -5.42 2.25 2.28
C GLY A 121 -5.87 0.78 2.21
N GLU A 122 -7.17 0.53 2.27
CA GLU A 122 -7.77 -0.82 2.18
C GLU A 122 -7.62 -1.44 0.79
N GLU A 123 -7.43 -0.64 -0.23
CA GLU A 123 -7.22 -1.07 -1.62
C GLU A 123 -5.73 -1.25 -1.98
N VAL A 124 -4.85 -1.09 -1.01
CA VAL A 124 -3.42 -1.29 -1.18
C VAL A 124 -3.00 -2.61 -0.56
N VAL A 125 -2.42 -3.47 -1.38
CA VAL A 125 -1.83 -4.74 -0.91
C VAL A 125 -0.33 -4.66 -1.06
N VAL A 126 0.37 -4.79 0.06
CA VAL A 126 1.83 -4.72 0.12
C VAL A 126 2.42 -6.09 0.43
N LEU A 127 3.43 -6.48 -0.32
CA LEU A 127 4.32 -7.61 -0.03
C LEU A 127 5.72 -7.05 0.20
N ASP A 128 6.11 -6.96 1.46
CA ASP A 128 7.41 -6.48 1.88
C ASP A 128 8.22 -7.63 2.48
N LYS A 129 9.26 -8.05 1.80
CA LYS A 129 10.17 -9.12 2.21
C LYS A 129 11.52 -8.60 2.70
N ARG A 130 11.68 -7.28 2.76
CA ARG A 130 12.92 -6.68 3.21
C ARG A 130 13.20 -7.03 4.67
N SER A 131 14.48 -7.10 5.04
CA SER A 131 14.91 -7.38 6.41
C SER A 131 14.42 -6.35 7.43
N ASN A 132 14.13 -5.12 7.00
CA ASN A 132 13.55 -4.07 7.80
C ASN A 132 12.33 -3.46 7.09
N PRO A 133 11.17 -4.11 7.15
CA PRO A 133 9.98 -3.64 6.45
C PRO A 133 9.49 -2.32 7.03
N VAL A 134 9.23 -1.35 6.15
CA VAL A 134 8.65 -0.05 6.54
C VAL A 134 7.17 -0.21 6.87
N PHE A 135 6.49 -1.11 6.16
CA PHE A 135 5.09 -1.42 6.38
C PHE A 135 4.97 -2.61 7.34
N LYS A 136 4.95 -2.32 8.62
CA LYS A 136 4.57 -3.32 9.62
C LYS A 136 3.04 -3.37 9.65
N ALA A 137 2.47 -4.52 9.32
CA ALA A 137 1.08 -4.76 9.62
C ALA A 137 0.92 -4.56 11.14
N SER A 138 0.11 -3.60 11.54
CA SER A 138 -0.26 -3.48 12.94
C SER A 138 -1.13 -4.69 13.27
N GLU A 139 -0.52 -5.70 13.88
CA GLU A 139 -1.30 -6.79 14.45
C GLU A 139 -2.16 -6.17 15.56
N LYS A 140 -3.45 -6.10 15.33
CA LYS A 140 -4.41 -5.79 16.39
C LYS A 140 -4.38 -6.97 17.36
N LYS A 141 -3.60 -6.87 18.43
CA LYS A 141 -3.54 -7.85 19.50
C LYS A 141 -4.46 -7.39 20.60
N ILE A 142 -5.39 -8.24 20.95
CA ILE A 142 -6.18 -8.13 22.18
C ILE A 142 -5.73 -9.25 23.08
N SER A 143 -5.23 -8.92 24.25
CA SER A 143 -4.91 -9.89 25.31
C SER A 143 -5.78 -9.62 26.52
N VAL A 144 -6.28 -10.69 27.08
CA VAL A 144 -7.12 -10.67 28.28
C VAL A 144 -6.41 -11.51 29.34
N ASP A 145 -6.19 -10.94 30.51
CA ASP A 145 -5.57 -11.63 31.63
C ASP A 145 -6.40 -11.44 32.91
N PRO A 146 -6.87 -12.52 33.53
CA PRO A 146 -6.79 -13.90 33.09
C PRO A 146 -7.71 -14.21 31.91
N ALA A 147 -7.31 -15.16 31.05
CA ALA A 147 -8.06 -15.55 29.84
C ALA A 147 -9.43 -16.22 30.15
N SER A 148 -9.59 -16.69 31.36
CA SER A 148 -10.84 -17.25 31.89
C SER A 148 -10.96 -16.98 33.36
N VAL A 149 -12.18 -16.66 33.83
CA VAL A 149 -12.50 -16.43 35.23
C VAL A 149 -13.58 -17.41 35.64
N THR A 150 -13.41 -18.07 36.79
CA THR A 150 -14.41 -18.93 37.38
C THR A 150 -14.94 -18.26 38.64
N LEU A 151 -16.20 -17.89 38.65
CA LEU A 151 -16.88 -17.34 39.82
C LEU A 151 -17.60 -18.44 40.58
N GLU A 152 -17.57 -18.35 41.92
CA GLU A 152 -18.33 -19.24 42.80
C GLU A 152 -19.85 -18.99 42.64
N ALA A 153 -20.65 -20.03 42.81
CA ALA A 153 -22.11 -19.94 42.73
C ALA A 153 -22.74 -18.95 43.74
N THR A 154 -22.01 -18.59 44.78
CA THR A 154 -22.43 -17.61 45.81
C THR A 154 -22.26 -16.16 45.35
N GLY A 155 -21.71 -15.93 44.15
CA GLY A 155 -21.40 -14.62 43.61
C GLY A 155 -19.95 -14.22 43.98
N GLY A 156 -19.43 -13.36 43.17
CA GLY A 156 -18.07 -12.80 43.30
C GLY A 156 -17.81 -11.78 42.21
N SER A 157 -16.74 -11.04 42.33
CA SER A 157 -16.22 -10.15 41.30
C SER A 157 -14.75 -10.40 41.11
N GLU A 158 -14.31 -10.47 39.87
CA GLU A 158 -12.91 -10.64 39.50
C GLU A 158 -12.52 -9.53 38.55
N GLU A 159 -11.34 -9.02 38.69
CA GLU A 159 -10.82 -7.97 37.83
C GLU A 159 -10.09 -8.60 36.64
N VAL A 160 -10.48 -8.22 35.43
CA VAL A 160 -9.88 -8.69 34.19
C VAL A 160 -9.23 -7.54 33.48
N THR A 161 -7.93 -7.65 33.21
CA THR A 161 -7.18 -6.65 32.47
C THR A 161 -7.25 -6.94 30.97
N VAL A 162 -7.77 -6.00 30.22
CA VAL A 162 -7.80 -6.06 28.75
C VAL A 162 -6.77 -5.12 28.20
N THR A 163 -5.80 -5.66 27.47
CA THR A 163 -4.81 -4.88 26.74
C THR A 163 -5.07 -5.00 25.24
N ALA A 164 -5.33 -3.88 24.60
CA ALA A 164 -5.58 -3.83 23.15
C ALA A 164 -4.65 -2.82 22.49
N SER A 165 -4.24 -3.12 21.26
CA SER A 165 -3.44 -2.22 20.43
C SER A 165 -4.28 -1.23 19.60
N GLY A 166 -5.60 -1.21 19.79
CA GLY A 166 -6.55 -0.33 19.09
C GLY A 166 -7.89 -0.26 19.83
N GLU A 167 -8.86 0.42 19.23
CA GLU A 167 -10.21 0.46 19.77
C GLU A 167 -10.85 -0.93 19.80
N TYR A 168 -11.54 -1.25 20.89
CA TYR A 168 -12.27 -2.49 21.07
C TYR A 168 -13.61 -2.22 21.75
N GLU A 169 -14.57 -3.07 21.49
CA GLU A 169 -15.88 -3.04 22.14
C GLU A 169 -16.04 -4.30 23.02
N ILE A 170 -16.57 -4.09 24.20
CA ILE A 170 -16.96 -5.19 25.09
C ILE A 170 -18.45 -5.46 24.83
N GLY A 171 -18.73 -6.63 24.27
CA GLY A 171 -20.11 -7.07 24.06
C GLY A 171 -20.86 -7.24 25.39
N SER A 172 -22.18 -7.09 25.35
CA SER A 172 -23.03 -7.37 26.51
C SER A 172 -22.98 -8.85 26.89
N ALA A 173 -23.02 -9.15 28.20
CA ALA A 173 -23.13 -10.53 28.65
C ALA A 173 -24.41 -11.18 28.07
N PRO A 174 -24.34 -12.48 27.70
CA PRO A 174 -25.52 -13.19 27.25
C PRO A 174 -26.59 -13.21 28.35
N ALA A 175 -27.86 -13.02 27.95
CA ALA A 175 -28.95 -13.07 28.88
C ALA A 175 -29.03 -14.46 29.53
N GLY A 176 -28.84 -14.54 30.84
CA GLY A 176 -28.92 -15.80 31.58
C GLY A 176 -27.84 -16.00 32.66
N PHE A 177 -27.03 -14.98 32.94
CA PHE A 177 -26.15 -14.92 34.11
C PHE A 177 -26.69 -13.94 35.12
#